data_85fbbc0a85fcc42beeafaac78d9319fc
#
_entry.id   85fbbc0a85fcc42beeafaac78d9319fc
#
_cell.length_a   1.000
_cell.length_b   1.000
_cell.length_c   1.000
_cell.angle_alpha   90.00
_cell.angle_beta   90.00
_cell.angle_gamma   90.00
#
_symmetry.space_group_name_H-M   'P 1'
#
loop_
_entity.id
_entity.type
_entity.pdbx_description
1 polymer ?
#
loop_
_entity_poly.entity_id
_entity_poly.type
_entity_poly.pdbx_seq_one_letter_code
_entity_poly.pdbx_strand_id
1 'polypeptide(L)'
;MSLAAHHAHPGTLHDVHFGLLVGVIQGQLVPYASWYLTGSLMEMPLVALRHDLKHLGFERAAHVKEPEDHFSAMCEVMAMLIESHAEAQAAFFKRHLSPWALRFMRDLAQVEDPFYASVGALGEAFFSREDNQLQSDPDAQVVTFSPTPTKLSEGTKHSEGDTHS
;
A
#
# COMPACT_ATOMS: atom_id res chain seq x y z
N MET A 1 -7.19 22.91 -2.58
CA MET A 1 -6.22 22.30 -3.53
C MET A 1 -6.01 23.11 -4.80
N SER A 2 -7.01 23.62 -5.49
CA SER A 2 -6.86 24.27 -6.80
C SER A 2 -5.84 25.43 -6.81
N LEU A 3 -5.91 26.36 -5.85
CA LEU A 3 -5.00 27.51 -5.77
C LEU A 3 -3.55 27.09 -5.48
N ALA A 4 -3.32 26.14 -4.54
CA ALA A 4 -1.98 25.66 -4.21
C ALA A 4 -1.35 24.92 -5.41
N ALA A 5 -2.13 24.17 -6.19
CA ALA A 5 -1.65 23.51 -7.39
C ALA A 5 -1.28 24.50 -8.51
N HIS A 6 -2.00 25.61 -8.66
CA HIS A 6 -1.68 26.65 -9.67
C HIS A 6 -0.40 27.41 -9.35
N HIS A 7 0.00 27.52 -8.09
CA HIS A 7 1.23 28.19 -7.68
C HIS A 7 2.44 27.26 -7.55
N ALA A 8 2.21 25.96 -7.67
CA ALA A 8 3.28 24.97 -7.58
C ALA A 8 4.09 24.90 -8.88
N HIS A 9 5.35 25.29 -8.81
CA HIS A 9 6.29 25.17 -9.94
C HIS A 9 6.91 23.76 -9.93
N PRO A 10 7.00 23.05 -11.09
CA PRO A 10 7.53 21.67 -11.13
C PRO A 10 8.92 21.51 -10.54
N GLY A 11 9.83 22.47 -10.79
CA GLY A 11 11.19 22.45 -10.23
C GLY A 11 11.19 22.60 -8.70
N THR A 12 10.42 23.55 -8.18
CA THR A 12 10.29 23.78 -6.74
C THR A 12 9.63 22.58 -6.05
N LEU A 13 8.60 21.97 -6.67
CA LEU A 13 7.96 20.78 -6.14
C LEU A 13 8.90 19.59 -6.02
N HIS A 14 9.80 19.42 -6.98
CA HIS A 14 10.81 18.36 -6.92
C HIS A 14 11.74 18.53 -5.70
N ASP A 15 12.23 19.75 -5.47
CA ASP A 15 13.13 20.04 -4.35
C ASP A 15 12.40 19.89 -3.00
N VAL A 16 11.16 20.36 -2.91
CA VAL A 16 10.30 20.22 -1.74
C VAL A 16 9.98 18.74 -1.47
N HIS A 17 9.61 17.98 -2.51
CA HIS A 17 9.39 16.53 -2.41
C HIS A 17 10.63 15.82 -1.85
N PHE A 18 11.79 16.13 -2.41
CA PHE A 18 13.04 15.53 -1.96
C PHE A 18 13.33 15.85 -0.49
N GLY A 19 13.19 17.11 -0.08
CA GLY A 19 13.42 17.55 1.30
C GLY A 19 12.42 16.98 2.30
N LEU A 20 11.14 16.85 1.89
CA LEU A 20 10.08 16.35 2.78
C LEU A 20 10.10 14.83 2.93
N LEU A 21 10.23 14.09 1.83
CA LEU A 21 9.91 12.65 1.78
C LEU A 21 11.12 11.75 1.48
N VAL A 22 12.20 12.30 0.89
CA VAL A 22 13.35 11.49 0.47
C VAL A 22 14.61 11.79 1.30
N GLY A 23 14.88 13.02 1.63
CA GLY A 23 16.02 13.61 2.38
C GLY A 23 17.23 12.74 2.75
N VAL A 24 18.44 13.25 2.59
CA VAL A 24 19.70 12.47 2.67
C VAL A 24 20.01 11.88 4.07
N ILE A 25 19.37 12.37 5.14
CA ILE A 25 19.59 11.85 6.50
C ILE A 25 18.27 11.49 7.20
N GLN A 26 17.17 12.04 6.79
CA GLN A 26 15.76 11.74 7.08
C GLN A 26 14.97 12.90 6.49
N GLY A 27 14.02 12.63 5.58
CA GLY A 27 13.01 13.64 5.23
C GLY A 27 12.25 14.06 6.50
N GLN A 28 11.59 15.20 6.45
CA GLN A 28 10.75 15.65 7.57
C GLN A 28 9.67 14.60 7.88
N LEU A 29 9.26 13.83 6.87
CA LEU A 29 8.31 12.73 6.98
C LEU A 29 8.90 11.46 6.37
N VAL A 30 8.58 10.32 6.97
CA VAL A 30 9.03 8.99 6.56
C VAL A 30 7.80 8.19 6.14
N PRO A 31 7.41 8.17 4.84
CA PRO A 31 6.11 7.71 4.38
C PRO A 31 5.99 6.18 4.26
N TYR A 32 6.35 5.46 5.33
CA TYR A 32 6.35 4.00 5.38
C TYR A 32 5.51 3.47 6.54
N ALA A 33 4.73 2.42 6.27
CA ALA A 33 3.92 1.76 7.30
C ALA A 33 4.77 1.26 8.47
N SER A 34 5.93 0.63 8.20
CA SER A 34 6.85 0.15 9.23
C SER A 34 7.25 1.28 10.18
N TRP A 35 7.61 2.45 9.66
CA TRP A 35 8.01 3.61 10.47
C TRP A 35 6.86 4.10 11.36
N TYR A 36 5.68 4.31 10.80
CA TYR A 36 4.53 4.83 11.56
C TYR A 36 4.01 3.87 12.61
N LEU A 37 4.15 2.56 12.39
CA LEU A 37 3.64 1.52 13.29
C LEU A 37 4.65 1.07 14.33
N THR A 38 5.95 1.09 14.03
CA THR A 38 6.98 0.53 14.91
C THR A 38 8.11 1.51 15.27
N GLY A 39 8.24 2.62 14.55
CA GLY A 39 9.35 3.57 14.69
C GLY A 39 10.64 3.13 13.98
N SER A 40 10.61 2.05 13.21
CA SER A 40 11.74 1.53 12.44
C SER A 40 11.32 1.15 11.03
N LEU A 41 12.25 1.17 10.06
CA LEU A 41 12.00 0.72 8.70
C LEU A 41 12.19 -0.79 8.57
N MET A 42 11.57 -1.40 7.54
CA MET A 42 11.71 -2.82 7.17
C MET A 42 11.29 -3.81 8.27
N GLU A 43 10.32 -3.43 9.08
CA GLU A 43 9.82 -4.22 10.21
C GLU A 43 8.63 -5.14 9.83
N MET A 44 8.04 -5.76 10.84
CA MET A 44 6.94 -6.73 10.68
C MET A 44 5.77 -6.26 9.81
N PRO A 45 5.36 -4.96 9.79
CA PRO A 45 4.33 -4.48 8.87
C PRO A 45 4.65 -4.75 7.40
N LEU A 46 5.92 -4.57 6.98
CA LEU A 46 6.35 -4.87 5.62
C LEU A 46 6.29 -6.38 5.31
N VAL A 47 6.65 -7.22 6.28
CA VAL A 47 6.58 -8.69 6.12
C VAL A 47 5.12 -9.14 5.91
N ALA A 48 4.20 -8.62 6.74
CA ALA A 48 2.77 -8.91 6.62
C ALA A 48 2.21 -8.43 5.27
N LEU A 49 2.58 -7.22 4.85
CA LEU A 49 2.18 -6.67 3.56
C LEU A 49 2.66 -7.53 2.39
N ARG A 50 3.94 -7.93 2.36
CA ARG A 50 4.51 -8.81 1.32
C ARG A 50 3.81 -10.15 1.23
N HIS A 51 3.47 -10.72 2.38
CA HIS A 51 2.71 -11.97 2.43
C HIS A 51 1.36 -11.80 1.73
N ASP A 52 0.61 -10.74 2.04
CA ASP A 52 -0.71 -10.51 1.49
C ASP A 52 -0.65 -10.11 0.00
N LEU A 53 0.32 -9.28 -0.41
CA LEU A 53 0.53 -8.95 -1.82
C LEU A 53 0.76 -10.20 -2.66
N LYS A 54 1.58 -11.13 -2.17
CA LYS A 54 1.82 -12.41 -2.85
C LYS A 54 0.54 -13.24 -2.99
N HIS A 55 -0.32 -13.27 -1.98
CA HIS A 55 -1.61 -13.96 -2.05
C HIS A 55 -2.59 -13.32 -3.03
N LEU A 56 -2.50 -12.00 -3.18
CA LEU A 56 -3.29 -11.23 -4.15
C LEU A 56 -2.71 -11.29 -5.58
N GLY A 57 -1.56 -11.95 -5.77
CA GLY A 57 -0.91 -12.08 -7.07
C GLY A 57 -0.10 -10.85 -7.49
N PHE A 58 0.18 -9.92 -6.56
CA PHE A 58 1.03 -8.76 -6.83
C PHE A 58 2.49 -9.07 -6.57
N GLU A 59 3.34 -8.66 -7.51
CA GLU A 59 4.79 -8.73 -7.38
C GLU A 59 5.40 -7.37 -7.68
N ARG A 60 6.41 -7.00 -6.88
CA ARG A 60 7.18 -5.78 -7.12
C ARG A 60 8.03 -5.93 -8.37
N ALA A 61 8.00 -4.95 -9.27
CA ALA A 61 8.85 -4.95 -10.44
C ALA A 61 10.34 -4.93 -10.05
N ALA A 62 11.17 -5.72 -10.74
CA ALA A 62 12.57 -5.94 -10.37
C ALA A 62 13.43 -4.66 -10.34
N HIS A 63 13.05 -3.63 -11.08
CA HIS A 63 13.75 -2.34 -11.11
C HIS A 63 13.34 -1.38 -9.99
N VAL A 64 12.22 -1.64 -9.30
CA VAL A 64 11.75 -0.83 -8.17
C VAL A 64 12.52 -1.24 -6.92
N LYS A 65 13.24 -0.30 -6.32
CA LYS A 65 14.02 -0.53 -5.09
C LYS A 65 13.27 -0.14 -3.83
N GLU A 66 12.21 0.65 -3.97
CA GLU A 66 11.40 1.14 -2.87
C GLU A 66 10.69 -0.03 -2.17
N PRO A 67 10.72 -0.11 -0.84
CA PRO A 67 9.91 -1.07 -0.09
C PRO A 67 8.40 -0.89 -0.37
N GLU A 68 7.69 -2.00 -0.38
CA GLU A 68 6.27 -2.06 -0.75
C GLU A 68 5.35 -1.34 0.25
N ASP A 69 5.81 -1.09 1.48
CA ASP A 69 5.08 -0.37 2.52
C ASP A 69 5.22 1.17 2.44
N HIS A 70 5.81 1.69 1.35
CA HIS A 70 5.76 3.10 1.02
C HIS A 70 4.32 3.53 0.69
N PHE A 71 3.89 4.69 1.17
CA PHE A 71 2.51 5.17 1.02
C PHE A 71 2.02 5.15 -0.43
N SER A 72 2.84 5.65 -1.37
CA SER A 72 2.46 5.67 -2.80
C SER A 72 2.29 4.26 -3.37
N ALA A 73 3.17 3.32 -3.04
CA ALA A 73 3.07 1.94 -3.51
C ALA A 73 1.78 1.27 -2.99
N MET A 74 1.41 1.54 -1.74
CA MET A 74 0.16 1.01 -1.17
C MET A 74 -1.08 1.65 -1.81
N CYS A 75 -1.02 2.93 -2.19
CA CYS A 75 -2.09 3.58 -2.96
C CYS A 75 -2.21 2.99 -4.39
N GLU A 76 -1.10 2.65 -5.03
CA GLU A 76 -1.10 1.96 -6.34
C GLU A 76 -1.76 0.57 -6.22
N VAL A 77 -1.42 -0.19 -5.18
CA VAL A 77 -2.09 -1.48 -4.90
C VAL A 77 -3.58 -1.29 -4.69
N MET A 78 -4.00 -0.29 -3.92
CA MET A 78 -5.43 0.02 -3.74
C MET A 78 -6.12 0.33 -5.06
N ALA A 79 -5.50 1.12 -5.95
CA ALA A 79 -6.06 1.41 -7.27
C ALA A 79 -6.24 0.13 -8.10
N MET A 80 -5.24 -0.76 -8.11
CA MET A 80 -5.34 -2.05 -8.80
C MET A 80 -6.42 -2.96 -8.19
N LEU A 81 -6.58 -2.96 -6.86
CA LEU A 81 -7.62 -3.75 -6.19
C LEU A 81 -9.04 -3.25 -6.54
N ILE A 82 -9.23 -1.93 -6.65
CA ILE A 82 -10.52 -1.35 -7.07
C ILE A 82 -10.91 -1.85 -8.47
N GLU A 83 -9.95 -2.00 -9.37
CA GLU A 83 -10.19 -2.41 -10.74
C GLU A 83 -10.35 -3.92 -10.93
N SER A 84 -9.64 -4.74 -10.16
CA SER A 84 -9.51 -6.18 -10.42
C SER A 84 -9.99 -7.11 -9.31
N HIS A 85 -9.96 -6.66 -8.05
CA HIS A 85 -10.26 -7.47 -6.85
C HIS A 85 -11.02 -6.66 -5.81
N ALA A 86 -12.19 -6.13 -6.21
CA ALA A 86 -12.99 -5.22 -5.36
C ALA A 86 -13.31 -5.83 -3.98
N GLU A 87 -13.47 -7.15 -3.89
CA GLU A 87 -13.72 -7.89 -2.65
C GLU A 87 -12.55 -7.84 -1.66
N ALA A 88 -11.31 -7.71 -2.15
CA ALA A 88 -10.12 -7.63 -1.30
C ALA A 88 -9.80 -6.20 -0.82
N GLN A 89 -10.41 -5.19 -1.45
CA GLN A 89 -10.13 -3.78 -1.20
C GLN A 89 -10.29 -3.39 0.26
N ALA A 90 -11.44 -3.71 0.85
CA ALA A 90 -11.75 -3.32 2.23
C ALA A 90 -10.82 -4.00 3.24
N ALA A 91 -10.51 -5.28 3.04
CA ALA A 91 -9.61 -6.03 3.90
C ALA A 91 -8.17 -5.47 3.81
N PHE A 92 -7.68 -5.18 2.61
CA PHE A 92 -6.37 -4.58 2.40
C PHE A 92 -6.27 -3.20 3.04
N PHE A 93 -7.26 -2.33 2.81
CA PHE A 93 -7.32 -1.00 3.41
C PHE A 93 -7.26 -1.07 4.94
N LYS A 94 -8.16 -1.84 5.57
CA LYS A 94 -8.23 -1.98 7.04
C LYS A 94 -6.94 -2.52 7.65
N ARG A 95 -6.30 -3.47 6.97
CA ARG A 95 -5.12 -4.12 7.51
C ARG A 95 -3.84 -3.32 7.31
N HIS A 96 -3.68 -2.67 6.16
CA HIS A 96 -2.40 -2.10 5.74
C HIS A 96 -2.36 -0.58 5.66
N LEU A 97 -3.48 0.11 5.40
CA LEU A 97 -3.52 1.57 5.28
C LEU A 97 -4.14 2.25 6.51
N SER A 98 -5.34 1.86 6.91
CA SER A 98 -6.09 2.47 8.01
C SER A 98 -5.28 2.63 9.32
N PRO A 99 -4.40 1.70 9.74
CA PRO A 99 -3.71 1.82 11.01
C PRO A 99 -2.74 3.00 11.12
N TRP A 100 -2.33 3.59 9.99
CA TRP A 100 -1.29 4.64 9.99
C TRP A 100 -1.49 5.78 8.99
N ALA A 101 -2.19 5.55 7.86
CA ALA A 101 -2.30 6.53 6.78
C ALA A 101 -2.92 7.85 7.22
N LEU A 102 -3.93 7.82 8.10
CA LEU A 102 -4.55 9.02 8.64
C LEU A 102 -3.55 9.86 9.46
N ARG A 103 -2.69 9.21 10.26
CA ARG A 103 -1.64 9.89 11.01
C ARG A 103 -0.61 10.52 10.07
N PHE A 104 -0.16 9.79 9.06
CA PHE A 104 0.75 10.33 8.04
C PHE A 104 0.15 11.55 7.32
N MET A 105 -1.15 11.51 6.95
CA MET A 105 -1.82 12.65 6.31
C MET A 105 -1.94 13.86 7.23
N ARG A 106 -2.16 13.66 8.51
CA ARG A 106 -2.14 14.74 9.51
C ARG A 106 -0.77 15.38 9.64
N ASP A 107 0.29 14.59 9.68
CA ASP A 107 1.65 15.08 9.74
C ASP A 107 1.98 15.86 8.45
N LEU A 108 1.57 15.36 7.28
CA LEU A 108 1.73 16.02 6.00
C LEU A 108 0.93 17.34 5.92
N ALA A 109 -0.22 17.44 6.57
CA ALA A 109 -1.01 18.67 6.62
C ALA A 109 -0.33 19.78 7.46
N GLN A 110 0.67 19.45 8.28
CA GLN A 110 1.40 20.40 9.13
C GLN A 110 2.72 20.90 8.51
N VAL A 111 3.10 20.42 7.33
CA VAL A 111 4.33 20.90 6.68
C VAL A 111 4.19 22.34 6.21
N GLU A 112 5.30 23.05 6.10
CA GLU A 112 5.30 24.48 5.69
C GLU A 112 4.90 24.67 4.22
N ASP A 113 5.16 23.69 3.36
CA ASP A 113 4.83 23.80 1.94
C ASP A 113 3.31 23.75 1.70
N PRO A 114 2.71 24.81 1.07
CA PRO A 114 1.25 24.90 0.93
C PRO A 114 0.64 23.82 0.04
N PHE A 115 1.39 23.31 -0.94
CA PHE A 115 0.90 22.23 -1.81
C PHE A 115 0.79 20.94 -1.02
N TYR A 116 1.87 20.51 -0.33
CA TYR A 116 1.87 19.28 0.47
C TYR A 116 0.95 19.38 1.69
N ALA A 117 0.86 20.52 2.35
CA ALA A 117 -0.12 20.74 3.40
C ALA A 117 -1.56 20.56 2.89
N SER A 118 -1.87 21.06 1.67
CA SER A 118 -3.18 20.85 1.05
C SER A 118 -3.45 19.39 0.67
N VAL A 119 -2.42 18.66 0.22
CA VAL A 119 -2.50 17.21 -0.03
C VAL A 119 -2.77 16.46 1.27
N GLY A 120 -2.05 16.81 2.34
CA GLY A 120 -2.26 16.24 3.67
C GLY A 120 -3.69 16.44 4.18
N ALA A 121 -4.21 17.68 4.09
CA ALA A 121 -5.57 18.00 4.53
C ALA A 121 -6.65 17.26 3.71
N LEU A 122 -6.44 17.12 2.39
CA LEU A 122 -7.33 16.30 1.55
C LEU A 122 -7.28 14.83 1.95
N GLY A 123 -6.07 14.30 2.15
CA GLY A 123 -5.85 12.92 2.57
C GLY A 123 -6.48 12.64 3.94
N GLU A 124 -6.34 13.56 4.91
CA GLU A 124 -6.98 13.44 6.22
C GLU A 124 -8.51 13.32 6.09
N ALA A 125 -9.13 14.20 5.29
CA ALA A 125 -10.58 14.15 5.05
C ALA A 125 -11.00 12.83 4.37
N PHE A 126 -10.22 12.37 3.39
CA PHE A 126 -10.48 11.12 2.67
C PHE A 126 -10.39 9.91 3.60
N PHE A 127 -9.26 9.72 4.29
CA PHE A 127 -9.05 8.56 5.16
C PHE A 127 -10.01 8.53 6.35
N SER A 128 -10.36 9.70 6.92
CA SER A 128 -11.38 9.78 7.97
C SER A 128 -12.75 9.31 7.49
N ARG A 129 -13.11 9.63 6.25
CA ARG A 129 -14.36 9.19 5.64
C ARG A 129 -14.36 7.69 5.35
N GLU A 130 -13.28 7.17 4.76
CA GLU A 130 -13.15 5.76 4.43
C GLU A 130 -13.17 4.87 5.68
N ASP A 131 -12.47 5.26 6.74
CA ASP A 131 -12.52 4.54 8.02
C ASP A 131 -13.96 4.46 8.58
N ASN A 132 -14.71 5.56 8.52
CA ASN A 132 -16.09 5.58 8.99
C ASN A 132 -17.02 4.70 8.13
N GLN A 133 -16.85 4.72 6.80
CA GLN A 133 -17.66 3.92 5.88
C GLN A 133 -17.38 2.42 6.06
N LEU A 134 -16.12 2.02 6.13
CA LEU A 134 -15.73 0.63 6.28
C LEU A 134 -16.01 0.04 7.67
N GLN A 135 -16.08 0.87 8.71
CA GLN A 135 -16.55 0.42 10.04
C GLN A 135 -18.06 0.15 10.06
N SER A 136 -18.82 0.82 9.21
CA SER A 136 -20.28 0.70 9.11
C SER A 136 -20.74 -0.41 8.17
N ASP A 137 -19.82 -1.02 7.40
CA ASP A 137 -20.12 -2.09 6.45
C ASP A 137 -19.86 -3.46 7.08
N PRO A 138 -20.92 -4.25 7.39
CA PRO A 138 -20.79 -5.58 7.98
C PRO A 138 -20.11 -6.59 7.02
N ASP A 139 -20.24 -6.42 5.72
CA ASP A 139 -19.67 -7.32 4.71
C ASP A 139 -18.17 -7.10 4.50
N ALA A 140 -17.65 -5.90 4.84
CA ALA A 140 -16.23 -5.57 4.78
C ALA A 140 -15.35 -6.33 5.79
N GLN A 141 -15.93 -7.16 6.67
CA GLN A 141 -15.20 -7.84 7.75
C GLN A 141 -14.73 -9.26 7.41
N VAL A 142 -15.12 -9.84 6.28
CA VAL A 142 -15.03 -11.31 6.07
C VAL A 142 -13.98 -11.77 5.06
N VAL A 143 -13.26 -10.88 4.39
CA VAL A 143 -12.18 -11.33 3.49
C VAL A 143 -10.94 -11.65 4.30
N THR A 144 -10.85 -12.89 4.77
CA THR A 144 -9.59 -13.50 5.17
C THR A 144 -8.81 -13.84 3.89
N PHE A 145 -7.57 -13.39 3.78
CA PHE A 145 -6.64 -13.84 2.73
C PHE A 145 -6.29 -15.32 2.99
N SER A 146 -7.23 -16.21 2.66
CA SER A 146 -6.99 -17.65 2.73
C SER A 146 -6.29 -18.09 1.47
N PRO A 147 -5.18 -18.83 1.57
CA PRO A 147 -4.50 -19.35 0.38
C PRO A 147 -5.46 -20.29 -0.34
N THR A 148 -5.77 -19.99 -1.60
CA THR A 148 -6.44 -20.96 -2.47
C THR A 148 -5.49 -22.17 -2.61
N PRO A 149 -5.89 -23.38 -2.21
CA PRO A 149 -5.02 -24.53 -2.38
C PRO A 149 -4.81 -24.75 -3.87
N THR A 150 -3.61 -24.48 -4.35
CA THR A 150 -3.18 -24.89 -5.69
C THR A 150 -3.27 -26.40 -5.73
N LYS A 151 -4.24 -26.97 -6.45
CA LYS A 151 -4.26 -28.39 -6.77
C LYS A 151 -2.99 -28.73 -7.52
N LEU A 152 -2.06 -29.39 -6.84
CA LEU A 152 -0.97 -30.11 -7.49
C LEU A 152 -1.62 -31.15 -8.40
N SER A 153 -1.49 -30.98 -9.70
CA SER A 153 -1.86 -31.98 -10.67
C SER A 153 -1.02 -33.22 -10.39
N GLU A 154 -1.65 -34.27 -9.89
CA GLU A 154 -1.05 -35.60 -9.78
C GLU A 154 -0.61 -36.01 -11.18
N GLY A 155 0.69 -36.13 -11.39
CA GLY A 155 1.29 -36.64 -12.59
C GLY A 155 0.86 -38.10 -12.82
N THR A 156 0.12 -38.32 -13.86
CA THR A 156 -0.23 -39.63 -14.38
C THR A 156 1.05 -40.42 -14.63
N LYS A 157 1.31 -41.41 -13.78
CA LYS A 157 2.32 -42.44 -14.06
C LYS A 157 1.84 -43.32 -15.22
N HIS A 158 2.42 -43.12 -16.38
CA HIS A 158 2.38 -44.16 -17.43
C HIS A 158 3.21 -45.36 -16.96
N SER A 159 2.54 -46.45 -16.70
CA SER A 159 3.17 -47.75 -16.57
C SER A 159 3.38 -48.29 -18.00
N GLU A 160 4.60 -48.26 -18.47
CA GLU A 160 5.02 -49.09 -19.62
C GLU A 160 5.13 -50.54 -19.14
N GLY A 161 4.23 -51.35 -19.64
CA GLY A 161 4.32 -52.81 -19.52
C GLY A 161 5.29 -53.36 -20.55
N ASP A 162 6.33 -53.96 -20.05
CA ASP A 162 7.24 -54.81 -20.80
C ASP A 162 6.53 -56.11 -21.15
N THR A 163 6.45 -56.41 -22.43
CA THR A 163 6.17 -57.78 -22.88
C THR A 163 7.33 -58.25 -23.73
N HIS A 164 8.03 -59.18 -23.12
CA HIS A 164 9.01 -60.04 -23.78
C HIS A 164 8.32 -61.17 -24.52
N SER A 165 8.70 -61.42 -25.76
CA SER A 165 8.91 -62.71 -26.37
C SER A 165 9.81 -62.61 -27.57
#